data_e01deda01857c9fcc4f7e414d1e6c26b
#
_entry.id   e01deda01857c9fcc4f7e414d1e6c26b
#
_cell.length_a   1.000
_cell.length_b   1.000
_cell.length_c   1.000
_cell.angle_alpha   90.00
_cell.angle_beta   90.00
_cell.angle_gamma   90.00
#
_symmetry.space_group_name_H-M   'P 1'
#
loop_
_entity.id
_entity.type
_entity.pdbx_description
1 polymer ?
#
loop_
_entity_poly.entity_id
_entity_poly.type
_entity_poly.pdbx_seq_one_letter_code
_entity_poly.pdbx_strand_id
1 'polypeptide(L)'
;MHSFTTDCPLTLSRARCGERLRVLSICPNCPECVRLRELGFCESAEIRKVADGGAMICMLMGMRVAIGRELASHVRVERVAHDC
;
A
#
# COMPACT_ATOMS: atom_id res chain seq x y z
N MET A 1 -18.67 -5.51 19.08
CA MET A 1 -18.25 -5.69 18.73
C MET A 1 -17.80 -5.70 17.98
N HIS A 2 -17.54 -5.63 17.63
CA HIS A 2 -17.14 -5.72 16.94
C HIS A 2 -16.51 -5.86 16.30
N SER A 3 -16.14 -5.92 16.22
CA SER A 3 -15.53 -6.07 15.76
C SER A 3 -15.14 -6.26 15.03
N PHE A 4 -14.89 -6.54 14.57
CA PHE A 4 -14.54 -6.83 13.94
C PHE A 4 -14.24 -6.80 13.05
N THR A 5 -14.24 -6.97 12.77
CA THR A 5 -14.11 -6.84 11.86
C THR A 5 -13.10 -6.66 11.07
N THR A 6 -12.37 -6.62 11.05
CA THR A 6 -11.32 -6.44 10.49
C THR A 6 -10.70 -7.51 10.11
N ASP A 7 -11.26 -8.44 9.79
CA ASP A 7 -10.68 -9.51 9.43
C ASP A 7 -10.16 -9.43 8.12
N CYS A 8 -10.45 -8.66 7.22
CA CYS A 8 -9.92 -8.61 5.91
C CYS A 8 -8.89 -7.56 5.86
N PRO A 9 -7.63 -7.91 5.86
CA PRO A 9 -6.58 -6.92 5.80
C PRO A 9 -6.67 -6.20 4.48
N LEU A 10 -6.47 -4.92 4.50
CA LEU A 10 -6.47 -4.12 3.30
C LEU A 10 -5.09 -4.21 2.66
N THR A 11 -5.06 -4.53 1.38
CA THR A 11 -3.82 -4.52 0.64
C THR A 11 -3.81 -3.31 -0.27
N LEU A 12 -2.61 -2.94 -0.73
CA LEU A 12 -2.48 -1.80 -1.60
C LEU A 12 -3.26 -1.99 -2.89
N SER A 13 -3.34 -3.22 -3.38
CA SER A 13 -4.06 -3.49 -4.60
C SER A 13 -5.57 -3.22 -4.46
N ARG A 14 -6.09 -3.33 -3.25
CA ARG A 14 -7.51 -3.12 -3.03
C ARG A 14 -7.85 -1.73 -2.57
N ALA A 15 -6.88 -0.92 -2.24
CA ALA A 15 -7.14 0.43 -1.79
C ALA A 15 -7.71 1.26 -2.94
N ARG A 16 -8.41 2.30 -2.60
CA ARG A 16 -8.99 3.16 -3.61
C ARG A 16 -8.05 4.27 -3.99
N CYS A 17 -8.17 4.73 -5.23
CA CYS A 17 -7.37 5.85 -5.68
C CYS A 17 -7.71 7.08 -4.86
N GLY A 18 -6.69 7.85 -4.54
CA GLY A 18 -6.85 9.06 -3.77
C GLY A 18 -6.70 8.89 -2.29
N GLU A 19 -6.69 7.65 -1.80
CA GLU A 19 -6.59 7.41 -0.38
C GLU A 19 -5.17 7.54 0.10
N ARG A 20 -5.03 8.06 1.30
CA ARG A 20 -3.74 8.07 1.96
C ARG A 20 -3.64 6.82 2.80
N LEU A 21 -2.52 6.14 2.69
CA LEU A 21 -2.37 4.83 3.29
C LEU A 21 -1.05 4.77 4.03
N ARG A 22 -0.99 3.91 5.02
CA ARG A 22 0.24 3.65 5.74
C ARG A 22 0.59 2.18 5.57
N VAL A 23 1.81 1.91 5.23
CA VAL A 23 2.25 0.54 5.03
C VAL A 23 2.37 -0.15 6.40
N LEU A 24 1.72 -1.28 6.55
CA LEU A 24 1.79 -2.05 7.78
C LEU A 24 2.85 -3.12 7.66
N SER A 25 2.88 -3.83 6.56
CA SER A 25 3.86 -4.89 6.38
C SER A 25 3.97 -5.26 4.92
N ILE A 26 5.06 -5.87 4.55
CA ILE A 26 5.29 -6.36 3.22
C ILE A 26 5.73 -7.80 3.38
N CYS A 27 5.29 -8.64 2.47
CA CYS A 27 5.61 -10.06 2.52
C CYS A 27 7.12 -10.26 2.57
N PRO A 28 7.65 -10.90 3.59
CA PRO A 28 9.09 -11.01 3.74
C PRO A 28 9.73 -12.04 2.82
N ASN A 29 8.96 -12.97 2.32
CA ASN A 29 9.51 -14.06 1.53
C ASN A 29 9.45 -13.83 0.05
N CYS A 30 9.01 -12.71 -0.40
CA CYS A 30 8.84 -12.45 -1.80
C CYS A 30 10.06 -11.68 -2.32
N PRO A 31 10.77 -12.24 -3.28
CA PRO A 31 11.96 -11.54 -3.79
C PRO A 31 11.64 -10.18 -4.37
N GLU A 32 10.46 -10.03 -4.94
CA GLU A 32 10.09 -8.76 -5.50
C GLU A 32 9.80 -7.73 -4.44
N CYS A 33 9.48 -8.18 -3.23
CA CYS A 33 9.22 -7.26 -2.16
C CYS A 33 10.49 -6.58 -1.67
N VAL A 34 11.63 -7.18 -1.91
CA VAL A 34 12.89 -6.56 -1.59
C VAL A 34 13.03 -5.25 -2.37
N ARG A 35 12.60 -5.29 -3.63
CA ARG A 35 12.66 -4.11 -4.42
C ARG A 35 11.78 -3.03 -3.88
N LEU A 36 10.62 -3.35 -3.35
CA LEU A 36 9.72 -2.37 -2.76
C LEU A 36 10.40 -1.68 -1.59
N ARG A 37 11.12 -2.44 -0.78
CA ARG A 37 11.80 -1.86 0.34
C ARG A 37 12.91 -0.91 -0.11
N GLU A 38 13.56 -1.26 -1.20
CA GLU A 38 14.60 -0.40 -1.73
C GLU A 38 14.01 0.90 -2.26
N LEU A 39 12.78 0.87 -2.69
CA LEU A 39 12.12 2.06 -3.16
C LEU A 39 11.58 2.92 -2.03
N GLY A 40 11.57 2.41 -0.82
CA GLY A 40 11.09 3.17 0.32
C GLY A 40 9.80 2.67 0.93
N PHE A 41 9.25 1.57 0.44
CA PHE A 41 8.03 1.01 1.02
C PHE A 41 8.41 0.22 2.26
N CYS A 42 8.51 0.89 3.36
CA CYS A 42 8.83 0.21 4.60
C CYS A 42 7.69 0.41 5.57
N GLU A 43 7.73 -0.30 6.68
CA GLU A 43 6.67 -0.19 7.65
C GLU A 43 6.55 1.24 8.11
N SER A 44 5.34 1.69 8.26
CA SER A 44 5.00 3.03 8.66
C SER A 44 5.17 4.08 7.58
N ALA A 45 5.59 3.69 6.39
CA ALA A 45 5.69 4.67 5.30
C ALA A 45 4.29 5.09 4.87
N GLU A 46 4.12 6.36 4.59
CA GLU A 46 2.84 6.84 4.11
C GLU A 46 2.88 6.97 2.62
N ILE A 47 1.87 6.47 1.95
CA ILE A 47 1.78 6.51 0.52
C ILE A 47 0.39 6.94 0.12
N ARG A 48 0.23 7.32 -1.12
CA ARG A 48 -1.07 7.68 -1.65
C ARG A 48 -1.25 6.98 -2.97
N LYS A 49 -2.36 6.30 -3.14
CA LYS A 49 -2.64 5.65 -4.40
C LYS A 49 -3.19 6.69 -5.37
N VAL A 50 -2.53 6.86 -6.48
CA VAL A 50 -2.88 7.91 -7.41
C VAL A 50 -3.66 7.39 -8.59
N ALA A 51 -3.29 6.26 -9.12
CA ALA A 51 -3.94 5.70 -10.29
C ALA A 51 -3.93 4.19 -10.22
N ASP A 52 -4.90 3.58 -10.89
CA ASP A 52 -5.03 2.14 -10.87
C ASP A 52 -5.58 1.72 -12.20
N GLY A 53 -4.78 1.71 -13.20
CA GLY A 53 -5.18 1.27 -14.52
C GLY A 53 -4.44 0.00 -14.84
N GLY A 54 -3.59 0.02 -15.81
CA GLY A 54 -2.76 -1.12 -16.10
C GLY A 54 -1.81 -1.39 -14.95
N ALA A 55 -1.00 -0.40 -14.60
CA ALA A 55 -0.16 -0.50 -13.44
C ALA A 55 -0.70 0.45 -12.40
N MET A 56 -0.42 0.16 -11.15
CA MET A 56 -0.85 1.00 -10.08
C MET A 56 0.21 2.04 -9.82
N ILE A 57 -0.16 3.28 -9.66
CA ILE A 57 0.78 4.34 -9.41
C ILE A 57 0.54 4.91 -8.02
N CYS A 58 1.58 4.96 -7.22
CA CYS A 58 1.52 5.47 -5.89
C CYS A 58 2.51 6.61 -5.71
N MET A 59 2.17 7.53 -4.84
CA MET A 59 3.09 8.60 -4.45
C MET A 59 3.75 8.17 -3.16
N LEU A 60 5.07 8.20 -3.16
CA LEU A 60 5.84 7.83 -2.00
C LEU A 60 6.91 8.88 -1.82
N MET A 61 6.86 9.65 -0.77
CA MET A 61 7.84 10.68 -0.49
C MET A 61 8.01 11.65 -1.65
N GLY A 62 6.91 12.01 -2.27
CA GLY A 62 6.95 12.96 -3.37
C GLY A 62 7.31 12.36 -4.72
N MET A 63 7.55 11.06 -4.77
CA MET A 63 7.88 10.41 -6.01
C MET A 63 6.76 9.51 -6.47
N ARG A 64 6.57 9.39 -7.76
CA ARG A 64 5.59 8.48 -8.31
C ARG A 64 6.26 7.15 -8.57
N VAL A 65 5.67 6.10 -8.07
CA VAL A 65 6.20 4.76 -8.24
C VAL A 65 5.15 3.89 -8.87
N ALA A 66 5.48 3.21 -9.95
CA ALA A 66 4.56 2.30 -10.61
C ALA A 66 4.78 0.90 -10.08
N ILE A 67 3.73 0.24 -9.64
CA ILE A 67 3.82 -1.08 -9.06
C ILE A 67 2.81 -1.97 -9.73
N GLY A 68 3.23 -3.18 -10.06
CA GLY A 68 2.30 -4.14 -10.62
C GLY A 68 1.25 -4.54 -9.62
N ARG A 69 0.07 -4.87 -10.11
CA ARG A 69 -1.03 -5.19 -9.23
C ARG A 69 -0.73 -6.40 -8.37
N GLU A 70 -0.04 -7.36 -8.93
CA GLU A 70 0.27 -8.55 -8.18
C GLU A 70 1.22 -8.24 -7.03
N LEU A 71 2.21 -7.41 -7.27
CA LEU A 71 3.14 -7.04 -6.23
C LEU A 71 2.42 -6.20 -5.16
N ALA A 72 1.49 -5.37 -5.57
CA ALA A 72 0.74 -4.54 -4.63
C ALA A 72 -0.11 -5.40 -3.69
N SER A 73 -0.47 -6.59 -4.11
CA SER A 73 -1.27 -7.46 -3.25
C SER A 73 -0.47 -8.01 -2.08
N HIS A 74 0.86 -7.86 -2.11
CA HIS A 74 1.69 -8.31 -1.02
C HIS A 74 1.97 -7.19 0.00
N VAL A 75 1.44 -6.01 -0.21
CA VAL A 75 1.65 -4.88 0.66
C VAL A 75 0.40 -4.64 1.49
N ARG A 76 0.51 -4.81 2.79
CA ARG A 76 -0.62 -4.56 3.68
C ARG A 76 -0.58 -3.13 4.13
N VAL A 77 -1.71 -2.47 4.03
CA VAL A 77 -1.80 -1.06 4.36
C VAL A 77 -3.02 -0.80 5.25
N GLU A 78 -3.03 0.35 5.86
CA GLU A 78 -4.23 0.81 6.55
C GLU A 78 -4.52 2.22 6.08
N ARG A 79 -5.77 2.60 6.12
CA ARG A 79 -6.16 3.94 5.74
C ARG A 79 -5.76 4.91 6.83
N VAL A 80 -5.17 6.03 6.42
CA VAL A 80 -4.82 7.06 7.36
C VAL A 80 -6.03 7.98 7.52
N ALA A 81 -6.48 8.09 8.73
CA ALA A 81 -7.65 8.88 8.97
C ALA A 81 -7.39 10.34 8.72
N HIS A 82 -8.33 11.01 8.10
CA HIS A 82 -8.17 12.30 7.88
C HIS A 82 -8.84 13.02 8.90
N ASP A 83 -8.30 13.86 9.50
CA ASP A 83 -8.89 14.60 10.37
C ASP A 83 -9.46 15.64 9.91
N CYS A 84 -10.15 15.81 9.50
CA CYS A 84 -10.77 16.77 9.07
C CYS A 84 -10.98 17.72 9.68
#